data_4bb6eedb8f8bb73f4fb3f9db11a2ddd6
#
_entry.id   4bb6eedb8f8bb73f4fb3f9db11a2ddd6
#
_cell.length_a   1.000
_cell.length_b   1.000
_cell.length_c   1.000
_cell.angle_alpha   90.00
_cell.angle_beta   90.00
_cell.angle_gamma   90.00
#
_symmetry.space_group_name_H-M   'P 1'
#
loop_
_entity.id
_entity.type
_entity.pdbx_description
1 polymer ?
#
loop_
_entity_poly.entity_id
_entity_poly.type
_entity_poly.pdbx_seq_one_letter_code
_entity_poly.pdbx_strand_id
1 'polypeptide(L)'
;MTTMIITIVLFMIMLLMGFPVAYAMGIAGMWGLLDFGTVSDVMAAQKCFSTMNSFTLMAVPFYILAGELMNTGGITRKLIRFCSLLLQHWRGALAHANVLVSMIMAGFAGSATADAVSVGAIMIPAMEEDNYTPEFSAGVTAASSCIGPIIPPSLT
;
A
#
# COMPACT_ATOMS: atom_id res chain seq x y z
N MET A 1 -15.32 -13.46 28.48
CA MET A 1 -16.08 -13.62 27.22
C MET A 1 -17.00 -12.42 26.96
N THR A 2 -17.77 -11.97 27.94
CA THR A 2 -18.66 -10.80 27.83
C THR A 2 -17.95 -9.53 27.38
N THR A 3 -16.80 -9.22 27.97
CA THR A 3 -15.99 -8.04 27.61
C THR A 3 -15.55 -8.04 26.16
N MET A 4 -15.10 -9.18 25.64
CA MET A 4 -14.71 -9.29 24.21
C MET A 4 -15.90 -9.03 23.29
N ILE A 5 -17.07 -9.57 23.61
CA ILE A 5 -18.28 -9.37 22.81
C ILE A 5 -18.68 -7.89 22.83
N ILE A 6 -18.67 -7.26 24.02
CA ILE A 6 -19.01 -5.84 24.18
C ILE A 6 -18.03 -4.95 23.37
N THR A 7 -16.73 -5.23 23.43
CA THR A 7 -15.70 -4.49 22.70
C THR A 7 -15.92 -4.59 21.18
N ILE A 8 -16.22 -5.79 20.67
CA ILE A 8 -16.49 -6.00 19.25
C ILE A 8 -17.78 -5.29 18.82
N VAL A 9 -18.83 -5.37 19.64
CA VAL A 9 -20.11 -4.70 19.36
C VAL A 9 -19.93 -3.19 19.37
N LEU A 10 -19.21 -2.63 20.34
CA LEU A 10 -18.91 -1.21 20.43
C LEU A 10 -18.12 -0.74 19.19
N PHE A 11 -17.11 -1.50 18.80
CA PHE A 11 -16.34 -1.23 17.57
C PHE A 11 -17.24 -1.21 16.33
N MET A 12 -18.10 -2.20 16.16
CA MET A 12 -19.02 -2.27 15.02
C MET A 12 -20.02 -1.13 15.01
N ILE A 13 -20.58 -0.75 16.17
CA ILE A 13 -21.49 0.40 16.28
C ILE A 13 -20.78 1.68 15.84
N MET A 14 -19.55 1.91 16.30
CA MET A 14 -18.78 3.12 15.93
C MET A 14 -18.49 3.16 14.43
N LEU A 15 -18.18 2.02 13.80
CA LEU A 15 -18.00 1.94 12.34
C LEU A 15 -19.28 2.29 11.59
N LEU A 16 -20.43 1.76 12.05
CA LEU A 16 -21.73 2.06 11.44
C LEU A 16 -22.14 3.53 11.60
N MET A 17 -21.69 4.18 12.66
CA MET A 17 -21.86 5.63 12.87
C MET A 17 -20.94 6.49 11.99
N GLY A 18 -20.05 5.88 11.18
CA GLY A 18 -19.15 6.60 10.27
C GLY A 18 -17.88 7.15 10.92
N PHE A 19 -17.52 6.68 12.12
CA PHE A 19 -16.24 7.06 12.73
C PHE A 19 -15.06 6.46 11.94
N PRO A 20 -13.95 7.21 11.76
CA PRO A 20 -12.73 6.65 11.17
C PRO A 20 -12.26 5.42 11.95
N VAL A 21 -11.84 4.38 11.22
CA VAL A 21 -11.46 3.07 11.78
C VAL A 21 -10.43 3.20 12.92
N ALA A 22 -9.46 4.10 12.78
CA ALA A 22 -8.42 4.33 13.78
C ALA A 22 -9.00 4.77 15.14
N TYR A 23 -9.97 5.68 15.14
CA TYR A 23 -10.63 6.13 16.37
C TYR A 23 -11.53 5.06 16.96
N ALA A 24 -12.29 4.36 16.10
CA ALA A 24 -13.15 3.26 16.53
C ALA A 24 -12.34 2.15 17.21
N MET A 25 -11.20 1.76 16.63
CA MET A 25 -10.27 0.78 17.21
C MET A 25 -9.66 1.28 18.53
N GLY A 26 -9.22 2.55 18.57
CA GLY A 26 -8.62 3.13 19.76
C GLY A 26 -9.58 3.16 20.95
N ILE A 27 -10.81 3.64 20.74
CA ILE A 27 -11.83 3.76 21.78
C ILE A 27 -12.30 2.37 22.25
N ALA A 28 -12.63 1.47 21.31
CA ALA A 28 -13.06 0.12 21.65
C ALA A 28 -11.94 -0.67 22.36
N GLY A 29 -10.69 -0.53 21.90
CA GLY A 29 -9.54 -1.16 22.52
C GLY A 29 -9.28 -0.64 23.96
N MET A 30 -9.35 0.69 24.16
CA MET A 30 -9.19 1.30 25.48
C MET A 30 -10.30 0.84 26.45
N TRP A 31 -11.55 0.83 26.00
CA TRP A 31 -12.66 0.29 26.79
C TRP A 31 -12.43 -1.16 27.18
N GLY A 32 -12.02 -2.01 26.26
CA GLY A 32 -11.73 -3.41 26.53
C GLY A 32 -10.61 -3.61 27.57
N LEU A 33 -9.57 -2.79 27.53
CA LEU A 33 -8.46 -2.82 28.48
C LEU A 33 -8.90 -2.40 29.90
N LEU A 34 -9.71 -1.36 30.01
CA LEU A 34 -10.22 -0.86 31.29
C LEU A 34 -11.17 -1.87 31.99
N ASP A 35 -12.01 -2.54 31.19
CA ASP A 35 -13.00 -3.51 31.75
C ASP A 35 -12.32 -4.83 32.19
N PHE A 36 -11.20 -5.21 31.57
CA PHE A 36 -10.42 -6.38 31.99
C PHE A 36 -9.77 -6.21 33.36
N GLY A 37 -9.61 -4.98 33.87
CA GLY A 37 -9.13 -4.67 35.22
C GLY A 37 -7.73 -5.17 35.59
N THR A 38 -7.09 -5.93 34.70
CA THR A 38 -5.76 -6.53 34.89
C THR A 38 -4.62 -5.72 34.26
N VAL A 39 -4.97 -4.75 33.45
CA VAL A 39 -3.99 -3.94 32.71
C VAL A 39 -4.00 -2.52 33.27
N SER A 40 -2.88 -2.11 33.87
CA SER A 40 -2.69 -0.72 34.30
C SER A 40 -2.71 0.22 33.08
N ASP A 41 -3.29 1.41 33.23
CA ASP A 41 -3.31 2.48 32.21
C ASP A 41 -1.92 2.76 31.64
N VAL A 42 -0.90 2.60 32.49
CA VAL A 42 0.53 2.75 32.12
C VAL A 42 0.95 1.68 31.11
N MET A 43 0.47 0.43 31.26
CA MET A 43 0.79 -0.65 30.30
C MET A 43 0.13 -0.42 28.93
N ALA A 44 -1.08 0.10 28.91
CA ALA A 44 -1.75 0.47 27.65
C ALA A 44 -0.97 1.55 26.92
N ALA A 45 -0.57 2.62 27.60
CA ALA A 45 0.25 3.69 27.06
C ALA A 45 1.62 3.19 26.57
N GLN A 46 2.29 2.32 27.35
CA GLN A 46 3.56 1.70 26.97
C GLN A 46 3.42 0.83 25.71
N LYS A 47 2.34 0.05 25.59
CA LYS A 47 2.08 -0.76 24.40
C LYS A 47 1.87 0.10 23.16
N CYS A 48 1.08 1.16 23.25
CA CYS A 48 0.91 2.12 22.15
C CYS A 48 2.25 2.74 21.73
N PHE A 49 3.03 3.22 22.69
CA PHE A 49 4.34 3.83 22.44
C PHE A 49 5.34 2.83 21.84
N SER A 50 5.40 1.61 22.38
CA SER A 50 6.26 0.53 21.87
C SER A 50 5.89 0.13 20.44
N THR A 51 4.61 0.09 20.11
CA THR A 51 4.15 -0.21 18.74
C THR A 51 4.54 0.90 17.76
N MET A 52 4.44 2.16 18.17
CA MET A 52 4.87 3.31 17.35
C MET A 52 6.39 3.38 17.20
N ASN A 53 7.14 2.96 18.21
CA ASN A 53 8.61 2.93 18.20
C ASN A 53 9.14 1.63 17.58
N SER A 54 8.53 1.12 16.52
CA SER A 54 9.02 -0.04 15.79
C SER A 54 9.90 0.41 14.62
N PHE A 55 10.99 -0.31 14.39
CA PHE A 55 11.89 -0.08 13.26
C PHE A 55 11.16 -0.12 11.91
N THR A 56 10.19 -1.01 11.79
CA THR A 56 9.38 -1.15 10.57
C THR A 56 8.54 0.10 10.29
N LEU A 57 7.87 0.67 11.31
CA LEU A 57 7.10 1.90 11.14
C LEU A 57 8.00 3.11 10.87
N MET A 58 9.20 3.14 11.44
CA MET A 58 10.17 4.20 11.17
C MET A 58 10.68 4.13 9.72
N ALA A 59 10.79 2.95 9.12
CA ALA A 59 11.23 2.78 7.75
C ALA A 59 10.21 3.28 6.71
N VAL A 60 8.90 3.25 7.01
CA VAL A 60 7.81 3.63 6.09
C VAL A 60 8.00 5.04 5.49
N PRO A 61 8.22 6.11 6.27
CA PRO A 61 8.43 7.45 5.72
C PRO A 61 9.64 7.53 4.77
N PHE A 62 10.70 6.81 5.06
CA PHE A 62 11.90 6.79 4.21
C PHE A 62 11.64 6.06 2.89
N TYR A 63 10.86 4.97 2.90
CA TYR A 63 10.47 4.28 1.67
C TYR A 63 9.54 5.14 0.80
N ILE A 64 8.59 5.84 1.42
CA ILE A 64 7.70 6.77 0.70
C ILE A 64 8.54 7.90 0.07
N LEU A 65 9.46 8.48 0.83
CA LEU A 65 10.36 9.53 0.32
C LEU A 65 11.24 9.01 -0.81
N ALA A 66 11.82 7.81 -0.68
CA ALA A 66 12.62 7.20 -1.72
C ALA A 66 11.82 6.98 -3.00
N GLY A 67 10.59 6.47 -2.90
CA GLY A 67 9.67 6.29 -4.02
C GLY A 67 9.36 7.62 -4.73
N GLU A 68 9.09 8.68 -3.97
CA GLU A 68 8.80 10.01 -4.51
C GLU A 68 10.03 10.61 -5.20
N LEU A 69 11.22 10.49 -4.59
CA LEU A 69 12.47 10.93 -5.21
C LEU A 69 12.80 10.17 -6.49
N MET A 70 12.53 8.88 -6.54
CA MET A 70 12.69 8.09 -7.77
C MET A 70 11.74 8.55 -8.88
N ASN A 71 10.51 8.86 -8.53
CA ASN A 71 9.48 9.32 -9.46
C ASN A 71 9.83 10.70 -10.02
N THR A 72 10.10 11.67 -9.15
CA THR A 72 10.47 13.04 -9.53
C THR A 72 11.84 13.13 -10.19
N GLY A 73 12.79 12.27 -9.77
CA GLY A 73 14.12 12.14 -10.36
C GLY A 73 14.16 11.48 -11.75
N GLY A 74 13.00 11.05 -12.29
CA GLY A 74 12.87 10.45 -13.61
C GLY A 74 13.45 9.03 -13.73
N ILE A 75 13.77 8.39 -12.62
CA ILE A 75 14.27 7.00 -12.58
C ILE A 75 13.19 6.06 -13.10
N THR A 76 11.94 6.28 -12.70
CA THR A 76 10.78 5.49 -13.15
C THR A 76 10.67 5.48 -14.68
N ARG A 77 10.83 6.64 -15.35
CA ARG A 77 10.84 6.72 -16.82
C ARG A 77 11.98 5.93 -17.46
N LYS A 78 13.18 6.00 -16.87
CA LYS A 78 14.34 5.24 -17.37
C LYS A 78 14.13 3.74 -17.19
N LEU A 79 13.53 3.34 -16.09
CA LEU A 79 13.20 1.95 -15.80
C LEU A 79 12.17 1.41 -16.79
N ILE A 80 11.11 2.16 -17.06
CA ILE A 80 10.10 1.82 -18.06
C ILE A 80 10.74 1.64 -19.43
N ARG A 81 11.58 2.60 -19.86
CA ARG A 81 12.28 2.51 -21.14
C ARG A 81 13.20 1.30 -21.21
N PHE A 82 13.90 0.99 -20.13
CA PHE A 82 14.76 -0.21 -20.06
C PHE A 82 13.94 -1.49 -20.19
N CYS A 83 12.85 -1.63 -19.44
CA CYS A 83 11.97 -2.80 -19.51
C CYS A 83 11.32 -2.95 -20.90
N SER A 84 10.90 -1.85 -21.51
CA SER A 84 10.32 -1.85 -22.87
C SER A 84 11.33 -2.30 -23.92
N LEU A 85 12.59 -1.86 -23.80
CA LEU A 85 13.66 -2.30 -24.72
C LEU A 85 14.00 -3.78 -24.57
N LEU A 86 13.98 -4.31 -23.35
CA LEU A 86 14.21 -5.74 -23.10
C LEU A 86 13.13 -6.61 -23.74
N LEU A 87 11.90 -6.14 -23.73
CA LEU A 87 10.72 -6.93 -24.14
C LEU A 87 10.22 -6.59 -25.55
N GLN A 88 10.86 -5.67 -26.25
CA GLN A 88 10.44 -5.19 -27.58
C GLN A 88 10.27 -6.30 -28.63
N HIS A 89 10.91 -7.46 -28.46
CA HIS A 89 10.80 -8.59 -29.37
C HIS A 89 9.56 -9.45 -29.15
N TRP A 90 8.82 -9.21 -28.05
CA TRP A 90 7.65 -9.99 -27.70
C TRP A 90 6.38 -9.28 -28.16
N ARG A 91 5.39 -10.07 -28.59
CA ARG A 91 4.05 -9.51 -28.87
C ARG A 91 3.44 -8.99 -27.58
N GLY A 92 2.97 -7.74 -27.58
CA GLY A 92 2.46 -7.10 -26.37
C GLY A 92 3.56 -6.57 -25.45
N ALA A 93 4.68 -6.13 -25.99
CA ALA A 93 5.88 -5.68 -25.29
C ALA A 93 5.59 -4.69 -24.16
N LEU A 94 4.75 -3.67 -24.40
CA LEU A 94 4.43 -2.65 -23.41
C LEU A 94 3.59 -3.20 -22.24
N ALA A 95 2.67 -4.14 -22.51
CA ALA A 95 1.90 -4.77 -21.44
C ALA A 95 2.81 -5.61 -20.51
N HIS A 96 3.74 -6.37 -21.09
CA HIS A 96 4.73 -7.11 -20.29
C HIS A 96 5.70 -6.18 -19.55
N ALA A 97 6.11 -5.08 -20.20
CA ALA A 97 6.95 -4.07 -19.57
C ALA A 97 6.25 -3.40 -18.39
N ASN A 98 4.95 -3.13 -18.49
CA ASN A 98 4.13 -2.62 -17.39
C ASN A 98 4.18 -3.55 -16.16
N VAL A 99 3.92 -4.84 -16.38
CA VAL A 99 4.00 -5.83 -15.30
C VAL A 99 5.41 -5.90 -14.68
N LEU A 100 6.45 -5.93 -15.52
CA LEU A 100 7.83 -6.01 -15.03
C LEU A 100 8.23 -4.75 -14.23
N VAL A 101 7.83 -3.58 -14.71
CA VAL A 101 8.07 -2.31 -13.99
C VAL A 101 7.35 -2.30 -12.65
N SER A 102 6.08 -2.71 -12.60
CA SER A 102 5.33 -2.82 -11.35
C SER A 102 5.98 -3.80 -10.37
N MET A 103 6.50 -4.94 -10.86
CA MET A 103 7.24 -5.87 -10.00
C MET A 103 8.51 -5.24 -9.39
N ILE A 104 9.25 -4.46 -10.16
CA ILE A 104 10.46 -3.79 -9.68
C ILE A 104 10.08 -2.65 -8.72
N MET A 105 9.07 -1.85 -9.07
CA MET A 105 8.59 -0.75 -8.22
C MET A 105 7.96 -1.23 -6.92
N ALA A 106 7.36 -2.43 -6.93
CA ALA A 106 6.87 -3.09 -5.71
C ALA A 106 7.92 -3.20 -4.61
N GLY A 107 9.17 -3.50 -4.99
CA GLY A 107 10.30 -3.55 -4.07
C GLY A 107 10.65 -2.22 -3.40
N PHE A 108 10.16 -1.10 -3.91
CA PHE A 108 10.42 0.24 -3.37
C PHE A 108 9.18 0.86 -2.73
N ALA A 109 8.04 0.79 -3.41
CA ALA A 109 6.82 1.47 -2.96
C ALA A 109 6.01 0.65 -1.95
N GLY A 110 5.99 -0.68 -2.07
CA GLY A 110 5.22 -1.58 -1.21
C GLY A 110 3.71 -1.31 -1.15
N SER A 111 3.19 -0.44 -2.02
CA SER A 111 1.81 0.03 -2.04
C SER A 111 1.23 -0.09 -3.45
N ALA A 112 0.15 -0.87 -3.59
CA ALA A 112 -0.54 -1.05 -4.87
C ALA A 112 -1.08 0.27 -5.45
N THR A 113 -1.62 1.14 -4.60
CA THR A 113 -2.17 2.43 -5.04
C THR A 113 -1.10 3.39 -5.53
N ALA A 114 0.04 3.45 -4.84
CA ALA A 114 1.16 4.30 -5.25
C ALA A 114 1.76 3.82 -6.58
N ASP A 115 1.88 2.49 -6.77
CA ASP A 115 2.36 1.90 -8.02
C ASP A 115 1.37 2.17 -9.17
N ALA A 116 0.08 1.91 -8.97
CA ALA A 116 -0.96 2.16 -9.98
C ALA A 116 -0.96 3.61 -10.47
N VAL A 117 -0.79 4.57 -9.57
CA VAL A 117 -0.74 5.99 -9.93
C VAL A 117 0.57 6.35 -10.63
N SER A 118 1.71 5.94 -10.10
CA SER A 118 3.02 6.35 -10.63
C SER A 118 3.37 5.68 -11.96
N VAL A 119 3.19 4.37 -12.05
CA VAL A 119 3.44 3.60 -13.28
C VAL A 119 2.33 3.87 -14.29
N GLY A 120 1.07 3.87 -13.84
CA GLY A 120 -0.10 4.11 -14.69
C GLY A 120 -0.06 5.46 -15.41
N ALA A 121 0.35 6.52 -14.72
CA ALA A 121 0.46 7.85 -15.33
C ALA A 121 1.40 7.91 -16.54
N ILE A 122 2.34 6.98 -16.66
CA ILE A 122 3.30 6.93 -17.75
C ILE A 122 2.96 5.81 -18.74
N MET A 123 2.60 4.63 -18.22
CA MET A 123 2.39 3.44 -19.05
C MET A 123 1.06 3.47 -19.81
N ILE A 124 -0.02 3.99 -19.19
CA ILE A 124 -1.33 4.01 -19.86
C ILE A 124 -1.27 4.85 -21.14
N PRO A 125 -0.81 6.12 -21.13
CA PRO A 125 -0.68 6.90 -22.35
C PRO A 125 0.25 6.25 -23.38
N ALA A 126 1.37 5.69 -22.93
CA ALA A 126 2.32 5.02 -23.85
C ALA A 126 1.71 3.76 -24.51
N MET A 127 0.88 3.02 -23.80
CA MET A 127 0.16 1.88 -24.36
C MET A 127 -0.94 2.32 -25.33
N GLU A 128 -1.65 3.40 -25.03
CA GLU A 128 -2.67 3.97 -25.93
C GLU A 128 -2.04 4.47 -27.24
N GLU A 129 -0.87 5.10 -27.18
CA GLU A 129 -0.11 5.50 -28.38
C GLU A 129 0.31 4.29 -29.24
N ASP A 130 0.52 3.12 -28.63
CA ASP A 130 0.84 1.85 -29.30
C ASP A 130 -0.42 1.01 -29.66
N ASN A 131 -1.59 1.66 -29.74
CA ASN A 131 -2.87 1.09 -30.14
C ASN A 131 -3.47 0.05 -29.17
N TYR A 132 -3.14 0.09 -27.89
CA TYR A 132 -3.87 -0.67 -26.87
C TYR A 132 -5.15 0.07 -26.49
N THR A 133 -6.20 -0.68 -26.16
CA THR A 133 -7.43 -0.04 -25.66
C THR A 133 -7.22 0.53 -24.24
N PRO A 134 -7.84 1.67 -23.91
CA PRO A 134 -7.72 2.28 -22.59
C PRO A 134 -8.11 1.32 -21.44
N GLU A 135 -9.16 0.53 -21.66
CA GLU A 135 -9.67 -0.44 -20.68
C GLU A 135 -8.63 -1.54 -20.39
N PHE A 136 -7.95 -2.03 -21.44
CA PHE A 136 -6.91 -3.04 -21.29
C PHE A 136 -5.68 -2.45 -20.59
N SER A 137 -5.26 -1.25 -20.96
CA SER A 137 -4.11 -0.56 -20.37
C SER A 137 -4.33 -0.29 -18.87
N ALA A 138 -5.50 0.22 -18.50
CA ALA A 138 -5.89 0.42 -17.12
C ALA A 138 -6.00 -0.89 -16.34
N GLY A 139 -6.59 -1.92 -16.96
CA GLY A 139 -6.76 -3.25 -16.35
C GLY A 139 -5.43 -3.93 -16.04
N VAL A 140 -4.49 -3.92 -16.99
CA VAL A 140 -3.14 -4.49 -16.78
C VAL A 140 -2.40 -3.72 -15.70
N THR A 141 -2.45 -2.39 -15.71
CA THR A 141 -1.80 -1.56 -14.69
C THR A 141 -2.37 -1.83 -13.30
N ALA A 142 -3.68 -1.86 -13.16
CA ALA A 142 -4.33 -2.15 -11.87
C ALA A 142 -3.99 -3.57 -11.37
N ALA A 143 -4.01 -4.56 -12.24
CA ALA A 143 -3.69 -5.94 -11.88
C ALA A 143 -2.21 -6.10 -11.49
N SER A 144 -1.29 -5.50 -12.23
CA SER A 144 0.15 -5.57 -11.93
C SER A 144 0.51 -4.85 -10.63
N SER A 145 -0.16 -3.74 -10.32
CA SER A 145 0.07 -2.98 -9.09
C SER A 145 -0.32 -3.76 -7.82
N CYS A 146 -1.24 -4.73 -7.93
CA CYS A 146 -1.57 -5.62 -6.81
C CYS A 146 -0.39 -6.51 -6.36
N ILE A 147 0.66 -6.61 -7.16
CA ILE A 147 1.90 -7.32 -6.80
C ILE A 147 2.67 -6.55 -5.73
N GLY A 148 2.51 -5.22 -5.65
CA GLY A 148 3.21 -4.34 -4.71
C GLY A 148 3.19 -4.83 -3.26
N PRO A 149 2.02 -5.08 -2.66
CA PRO A 149 1.92 -5.56 -1.28
C PRO A 149 2.44 -6.98 -1.06
N ILE A 150 2.62 -7.78 -2.12
CA ILE A 150 3.01 -9.19 -2.01
C ILE A 150 4.54 -9.34 -1.94
N ILE A 151 5.27 -8.46 -2.63
CA ILE A 151 6.74 -8.51 -2.66
C ILE A 151 7.32 -7.71 -1.48
N PRO A 152 8.17 -8.30 -0.63
CA PRO A 152 8.86 -7.54 0.43
C PRO A 152 9.80 -6.48 -0.17
N PRO A 153 9.88 -5.27 0.44
CA PRO A 153 9.27 -4.81 1.69
C PRO A 153 7.81 -4.37 1.52
N SER A 154 6.88 -5.18 2.01
CA SER A 154 5.46 -4.86 2.04
C SER A 154 5.13 -3.94 3.21
N LEU A 155 4.26 -2.96 3.00
CA LEU A 155 3.74 -2.08 4.04
C LEU A 155 2.56 -2.71 4.82
N THR A 156 2.15 -3.89 4.43
CA THR A 156 1.03 -4.65 5.04
C THR A 156 1.55 -5.82 5.86
#